data_de6eb322f01804a123d090ead4d1cbe5
#
_entry.id   de6eb322f01804a123d090ead4d1cbe5
#
_cell.length_a   1.000
_cell.length_b   1.000
_cell.length_c   1.000
_cell.angle_alpha   90.00
_cell.angle_beta   90.00
_cell.angle_gamma   90.00
#
_symmetry.space_group_name_H-M   'P 1'
#
loop_
_entity.id
_entity.type
_entity.pdbx_description
1 polymer ?
#
loop_
_entity_poly.entity_id
_entity_poly.type
_entity_poly.pdbx_seq_one_letter_code
_entity_poly.pdbx_strand_id
1 'polypeptide(L)'
;MLPINSRLFLGSRLNFTPLVRSYSSTLIRTIPINLQTLPLNQSLIRPLLLQKIKVNLPILSQSVRMLSTSIPRRANWQDDLADRYTRLNRFQQYQQNGYNNNNGSKDSLIKLTLISVGSMVGIFLTSHLLFEYIPPFTYFKNKPKELVYTILGINLAVFALWQSPKMWPTLQKYMLLQKGQLINKWSIIGSAFSHQEFWHLGMNMLALWSFGTSLASMLGTANFFSLYMNSAIAGSLFSMWYPVLARMMTIGPSLGASSALFGVFGCFAYLIPNAKILLFVFPIPGGAWVAFLASVVWNAAGCALRWGSFDYAAHLGGSAMGVLYGWLIHKKVEERRQRFNTRLSGSSSSSSKWF
;
A
#
# COMPACT_ATOMS: atom_id res chain seq x y z
N MET A 1 43.57 -23.30 37.17
CA MET A 1 43.67 -22.55 38.44
C MET A 1 42.36 -21.79 38.63
N LEU A 2 41.62 -22.32 39.58
CA LEU A 2 40.60 -21.76 40.50
C LEU A 2 39.49 -20.81 39.99
N PRO A 3 38.26 -21.06 40.46
CA PRO A 3 37.03 -20.34 40.19
C PRO A 3 36.67 -19.39 41.35
N ILE A 4 35.85 -18.37 41.10
CA ILE A 4 35.16 -17.58 42.14
C ILE A 4 33.73 -17.34 41.71
N ASN A 5 32.87 -18.09 42.31
CA ASN A 5 31.75 -17.83 43.24
C ASN A 5 30.69 -16.79 42.86
N SER A 6 29.52 -17.41 42.78
CA SER A 6 28.19 -16.94 43.00
C SER A 6 28.01 -16.15 44.31
N ARG A 7 27.10 -15.14 44.28
CA ARG A 7 25.98 -14.96 45.24
C ARG A 7 25.20 -13.67 44.97
N LEU A 8 23.87 -13.86 44.73
CA LEU A 8 22.77 -13.32 45.47
C LEU A 8 22.63 -11.78 45.63
N PHE A 9 21.63 -11.21 44.95
CA PHE A 9 20.75 -10.29 45.68
C PHE A 9 19.29 -10.50 45.20
N LEU A 10 18.47 -10.78 46.24
CA LEU A 10 17.04 -10.89 46.21
C LEU A 10 16.38 -9.50 46.06
N GLY A 11 15.27 -9.45 45.31
CA GLY A 11 14.00 -8.96 45.80
C GLY A 11 13.77 -7.45 45.82
N SER A 12 12.92 -6.99 44.92
CA SER A 12 11.80 -6.14 45.33
C SER A 12 10.72 -6.16 44.22
N ARG A 13 9.62 -6.87 44.54
CA ARG A 13 8.35 -6.78 43.83
C ARG A 13 7.71 -5.45 44.16
N LEU A 14 7.50 -4.60 43.19
CA LEU A 14 6.56 -3.47 43.32
C LEU A 14 5.20 -3.93 42.82
N ASN A 15 4.33 -4.22 43.76
CA ASN A 15 2.90 -4.42 43.51
C ASN A 15 2.23 -3.07 43.22
N PHE A 16 1.75 -2.89 41.98
CA PHE A 16 0.77 -1.86 41.70
C PHE A 16 -0.62 -2.47 41.78
N THR A 17 -1.34 -2.16 42.86
CA THR A 17 -2.79 -2.37 42.98
C THR A 17 -3.53 -1.19 42.33
N PRO A 18 -4.47 -1.41 41.39
CA PRO A 18 -5.37 -0.36 40.97
C PRO A 18 -6.54 -0.27 41.95
N LEU A 19 -6.73 0.90 42.54
CA LEU A 19 -7.92 1.30 43.30
C LEU A 19 -9.14 1.32 42.36
N VAL A 20 -9.95 0.28 42.42
CA VAL A 20 -11.29 0.26 41.82
C VAL A 20 -12.27 0.77 42.88
N ARG A 21 -12.79 1.98 42.70
CA ARG A 21 -13.93 2.48 43.46
C ARG A 21 -15.20 1.79 42.95
N SER A 22 -15.79 0.99 43.85
CA SER A 22 -17.12 0.40 43.68
C SER A 22 -18.19 1.49 43.68
N TYR A 23 -19.04 1.48 42.64
CA TYR A 23 -20.37 2.08 42.73
C TYR A 23 -21.41 0.98 42.55
N SER A 24 -22.33 1.00 43.48
CA SER A 24 -23.36 0.03 43.78
C SER A 24 -24.23 -0.34 42.57
N SER A 25 -24.39 -1.64 42.40
CA SER A 25 -25.36 -2.31 41.54
C SER A 25 -26.77 -2.15 42.11
N THR A 26 -27.68 -1.55 41.34
CA THR A 26 -29.13 -1.66 41.57
C THR A 26 -29.70 -2.62 40.53
N LEU A 27 -30.31 -3.66 41.07
CA LEU A 27 -30.98 -4.78 40.42
C LEU A 27 -31.73 -4.47 39.14
N ILE A 28 -31.34 -5.12 38.03
CA ILE A 28 -32.26 -5.43 36.92
C ILE A 28 -32.35 -6.95 36.84
N ARG A 29 -33.53 -7.47 37.18
CA ARG A 29 -33.89 -8.87 36.99
C ARG A 29 -33.95 -9.17 35.49
N THR A 30 -33.06 -10.02 35.03
CA THR A 30 -33.10 -10.61 33.69
C THR A 30 -34.10 -11.77 33.70
N ILE A 31 -35.11 -11.68 32.85
CA ILE A 31 -36.01 -12.79 32.49
C ILE A 31 -35.27 -13.63 31.43
N PRO A 32 -35.09 -14.93 31.63
CA PRO A 32 -34.52 -15.77 30.60
C PRO A 32 -35.58 -16.07 29.53
N ILE A 33 -35.42 -15.53 28.32
CA ILE A 33 -36.20 -15.94 27.14
C ILE A 33 -35.39 -17.02 26.40
N ASN A 34 -35.94 -18.22 26.41
CA ASN A 34 -35.43 -19.36 25.68
C ASN A 34 -35.82 -19.22 24.19
N LEU A 35 -34.83 -19.02 23.29
CA LEU A 35 -35.01 -18.71 21.88
C LEU A 35 -34.85 -19.93 20.93
N GLN A 36 -35.19 -21.14 21.39
CA GLN A 36 -34.90 -22.34 20.56
C GLN A 36 -36.07 -22.96 19.80
N THR A 37 -37.26 -22.40 19.77
CA THR A 37 -38.38 -23.04 19.04
C THR A 37 -39.31 -22.00 18.39
N LEU A 38 -38.93 -21.39 17.25
CA LEU A 38 -39.94 -20.84 16.31
C LEU A 38 -39.28 -20.58 14.92
N PRO A 39 -39.83 -21.08 13.82
CA PRO A 39 -39.39 -20.73 12.47
C PRO A 39 -39.95 -19.38 12.09
N LEU A 40 -39.13 -18.34 12.10
CA LEU A 40 -39.56 -16.98 11.77
C LEU A 40 -38.92 -16.48 10.48
N ASN A 41 -39.81 -16.22 9.53
CA ASN A 41 -39.54 -15.57 8.26
C ASN A 41 -38.94 -14.16 8.49
N GLN A 42 -37.68 -13.94 8.05
CA GLN A 42 -36.86 -12.78 8.41
C GLN A 42 -37.29 -11.43 7.78
N SER A 43 -38.36 -11.40 6.96
CA SER A 43 -38.72 -10.21 6.19
C SER A 43 -39.65 -9.22 6.89
N LEU A 44 -40.23 -9.55 8.05
CA LEU A 44 -41.29 -8.75 8.70
C LEU A 44 -40.91 -8.14 10.06
N ILE A 45 -39.75 -8.43 10.62
CA ILE A 45 -39.40 -8.01 11.99
C ILE A 45 -38.59 -6.70 12.04
N ARG A 46 -37.93 -6.28 10.96
CA ARG A 46 -37.10 -5.07 10.95
C ARG A 46 -37.83 -3.72 11.09
N PRO A 47 -39.06 -3.51 10.64
CA PRO A 47 -39.73 -2.21 10.82
C PRO A 47 -40.33 -1.98 12.20
N LEU A 48 -40.68 -3.04 12.95
CA LEU A 48 -41.43 -2.90 14.19
C LEU A 48 -40.57 -2.65 15.44
N LEU A 49 -39.28 -3.02 15.42
CA LEU A 49 -38.37 -2.81 16.56
C LEU A 49 -37.81 -1.37 16.62
N LEU A 50 -37.79 -0.65 15.51
CA LEU A 50 -37.32 0.75 15.49
C LEU A 50 -38.39 1.77 15.87
N GLN A 51 -39.68 1.37 15.97
CA GLN A 51 -40.77 2.28 16.28
C GLN A 51 -41.10 2.37 17.78
N LYS A 52 -40.59 1.49 18.65
CA LYS A 52 -40.98 1.42 20.08
C LYS A 52 -40.01 2.05 21.06
N ILE A 53 -38.95 2.71 20.67
CA ILE A 53 -38.09 3.47 21.59
C ILE A 53 -38.16 4.96 21.23
N LYS A 54 -39.35 5.53 21.33
CA LYS A 54 -39.52 6.97 21.56
C LYS A 54 -39.93 7.15 23.02
N VAL A 55 -38.96 7.26 23.89
CA VAL A 55 -39.18 7.74 25.27
C VAL A 55 -39.23 9.25 25.19
N ASN A 56 -40.43 9.80 25.35
CA ASN A 56 -40.65 11.23 25.56
C ASN A 56 -40.11 11.63 26.92
N LEU A 57 -39.04 12.41 26.95
CA LEU A 57 -38.54 13.14 28.10
C LEU A 57 -38.54 14.65 27.80
N PRO A 58 -39.59 15.40 28.09
CA PRO A 58 -39.67 16.82 27.74
C PRO A 58 -39.16 17.80 28.81
N ILE A 59 -38.46 17.41 29.86
CA ILE A 59 -38.19 18.34 31.00
C ILE A 59 -36.69 18.68 31.20
N LEU A 60 -35.73 18.16 30.40
CA LEU A 60 -34.30 18.46 30.59
C LEU A 60 -33.62 19.22 29.46
N SER A 61 -34.40 19.75 28.49
CA SER A 61 -33.81 20.30 27.28
C SER A 61 -33.52 21.81 27.30
N GLN A 62 -33.91 22.55 28.32
CA GLN A 62 -33.74 24.01 28.34
C GLN A 62 -32.52 24.51 29.13
N SER A 63 -31.95 23.74 30.05
CA SER A 63 -30.81 24.19 30.87
C SER A 63 -29.44 23.87 30.29
N VAL A 64 -29.33 23.06 29.19
CA VAL A 64 -28.07 22.66 28.60
C VAL A 64 -27.71 23.50 27.35
N ARG A 65 -28.59 24.35 26.87
CA ARG A 65 -28.34 25.15 25.65
C ARG A 65 -27.43 26.36 25.83
N MET A 66 -27.08 26.75 27.06
CA MET A 66 -26.33 27.98 27.33
C MET A 66 -24.81 27.77 27.59
N LEU A 67 -24.29 26.57 27.55
CA LEU A 67 -22.85 26.29 27.79
C LEU A 67 -22.12 25.61 26.63
N SER A 68 -22.67 25.61 25.42
CA SER A 68 -22.14 24.85 24.28
C SER A 68 -21.69 25.70 23.09
N THR A 69 -20.98 26.80 23.30
CA THR A 69 -20.46 27.61 22.17
C THR A 69 -18.94 27.65 22.05
N SER A 70 -18.17 26.84 22.75
CA SER A 70 -16.71 26.85 22.61
C SER A 70 -15.96 25.53 22.83
N ILE A 71 -16.64 24.38 22.81
CA ILE A 71 -15.94 23.10 22.84
C ILE A 71 -15.99 22.52 21.41
N PRO A 72 -14.85 22.27 20.73
CA PRO A 72 -14.87 21.53 19.46
C PRO A 72 -15.55 20.19 19.73
N ARG A 73 -16.65 19.90 18.99
CA ARG A 73 -17.34 18.62 19.09
C ARG A 73 -16.30 17.52 18.99
N ARG A 74 -16.04 16.79 20.07
CA ARG A 74 -15.40 15.49 19.99
C ARG A 74 -16.19 14.71 18.95
N ALA A 75 -15.52 14.32 17.86
CA ALA A 75 -16.13 13.46 16.85
C ALA A 75 -16.77 12.29 17.60
N ASN A 76 -18.11 12.18 17.50
CA ASN A 76 -18.83 11.14 18.17
C ASN A 76 -18.40 9.83 17.53
N TRP A 77 -17.79 8.91 18.28
CA TRP A 77 -17.35 7.62 17.75
C TRP A 77 -18.48 6.85 17.03
N GLN A 78 -19.74 7.14 17.37
CA GLN A 78 -20.92 6.58 16.70
C GLN A 78 -21.10 7.16 15.30
N ASP A 79 -20.82 8.45 15.10
CA ASP A 79 -20.90 9.10 13.77
C ASP A 79 -19.74 8.59 12.89
N ASP A 80 -18.54 8.36 13.45
CA ASP A 80 -17.41 7.77 12.71
C ASP A 80 -17.70 6.31 12.33
N LEU A 81 -18.30 5.52 13.21
CA LEU A 81 -18.74 4.16 12.90
C LEU A 81 -19.85 4.15 11.84
N ALA A 82 -20.85 5.01 11.96
CA ALA A 82 -21.92 5.12 10.96
C ALA A 82 -21.40 5.51 9.59
N ASP A 83 -20.42 6.41 9.55
CA ASP A 83 -19.75 6.85 8.33
C ASP A 83 -18.87 5.72 7.72
N ARG A 84 -18.16 4.94 8.56
CA ARG A 84 -17.43 3.73 8.14
C ARG A 84 -18.39 2.66 7.60
N TYR A 85 -19.51 2.40 8.27
CA TYR A 85 -20.54 1.46 7.79
C TYR A 85 -21.18 1.93 6.48
N THR A 86 -21.42 3.21 6.33
CA THR A 86 -22.00 3.78 5.11
C THR A 86 -21.00 3.69 3.94
N ARG A 87 -19.71 3.89 4.20
CA ARG A 87 -18.63 3.68 3.23
C ARG A 87 -18.54 2.21 2.81
N LEU A 88 -18.54 1.28 3.77
CA LEU A 88 -18.51 -0.17 3.51
C LEU A 88 -19.72 -0.65 2.72
N ASN A 89 -20.94 -0.19 3.05
CA ASN A 89 -22.16 -0.56 2.33
C ASN A 89 -22.20 0.00 0.90
N ARG A 90 -21.70 1.21 0.66
CA ARG A 90 -21.53 1.73 -0.71
C ARG A 90 -20.49 0.91 -1.48
N PHE A 91 -19.39 0.53 -0.85
CA PHE A 91 -18.40 -0.38 -1.46
C PHE A 91 -19.04 -1.72 -1.84
N GLN A 92 -19.84 -2.33 -0.98
CA GLN A 92 -20.53 -3.58 -1.26
C GLN A 92 -21.58 -3.45 -2.37
N GLN A 93 -22.33 -2.35 -2.44
CA GLN A 93 -23.27 -2.09 -3.52
C GLN A 93 -22.58 -1.93 -4.88
N TYR A 94 -21.43 -1.23 -4.94
CA TYR A 94 -20.63 -1.13 -6.16
C TYR A 94 -20.09 -2.48 -6.60
N GLN A 95 -19.72 -3.36 -5.66
CA GLN A 95 -19.24 -4.71 -5.98
C GLN A 95 -20.38 -5.62 -6.47
N GLN A 96 -21.57 -5.56 -5.89
CA GLN A 96 -22.72 -6.39 -6.31
C GLN A 96 -23.24 -6.04 -7.71
N ASN A 97 -23.29 -4.77 -8.06
CA ASN A 97 -23.71 -4.33 -9.40
C ASN A 97 -22.69 -4.70 -10.49
N GLY A 98 -21.41 -4.91 -10.15
CA GLY A 98 -20.37 -5.32 -11.07
C GLY A 98 -20.33 -6.82 -11.39
N TYR A 99 -20.95 -7.63 -10.55
CA TYR A 99 -20.82 -9.10 -10.65
C TYR A 99 -21.75 -9.76 -11.66
N ASN A 100 -22.84 -9.11 -12.07
CA ASN A 100 -23.83 -9.70 -12.96
C ASN A 100 -23.42 -9.80 -14.45
N ASN A 101 -22.17 -9.46 -14.81
CA ASN A 101 -21.68 -9.47 -16.20
C ASN A 101 -20.44 -10.36 -16.39
N ASN A 102 -20.55 -11.64 -16.04
CA ASN A 102 -19.40 -12.57 -15.96
C ASN A 102 -18.70 -12.91 -17.29
N ASN A 103 -19.29 -12.71 -18.45
CA ASN A 103 -18.65 -13.04 -19.74
C ASN A 103 -17.83 -11.88 -20.32
N GLY A 104 -18.10 -10.63 -19.97
CA GLY A 104 -17.28 -9.48 -20.38
C GLY A 104 -16.01 -9.24 -19.54
N SER A 105 -15.91 -9.89 -18.38
CA SER A 105 -14.86 -9.60 -17.39
C SER A 105 -13.48 -10.10 -17.81
N LYS A 106 -13.37 -11.31 -18.37
CA LYS A 106 -12.07 -11.90 -18.76
C LYS A 106 -11.48 -11.24 -19.99
N ASP A 107 -12.29 -10.98 -21.01
CA ASP A 107 -11.83 -10.29 -22.23
C ASP A 107 -11.39 -8.87 -21.94
N SER A 108 -12.09 -8.20 -21.03
CA SER A 108 -11.71 -6.88 -20.53
C SER A 108 -10.36 -6.91 -19.78
N LEU A 109 -10.12 -7.94 -18.95
CA LEU A 109 -8.88 -8.11 -18.22
C LEU A 109 -7.69 -8.43 -19.13
N ILE A 110 -7.90 -9.25 -20.17
CA ILE A 110 -6.86 -9.54 -21.17
C ILE A 110 -6.49 -8.26 -21.95
N LYS A 111 -7.50 -7.51 -22.44
CA LYS A 111 -7.26 -6.22 -23.13
C LYS A 111 -6.50 -5.24 -22.22
N LEU A 112 -6.88 -5.17 -20.95
CA LEU A 112 -6.21 -4.35 -19.96
C LEU A 112 -4.74 -4.77 -19.79
N THR A 113 -4.48 -6.07 -19.71
CA THR A 113 -3.13 -6.62 -19.59
C THR A 113 -2.28 -6.23 -20.79
N LEU A 114 -2.81 -6.38 -22.01
CA LEU A 114 -2.10 -5.99 -23.23
C LEU A 114 -1.76 -4.48 -23.25
N ILE A 115 -2.73 -3.63 -22.87
CA ILE A 115 -2.51 -2.18 -22.78
C ILE A 115 -1.44 -1.87 -21.72
N SER A 116 -1.50 -2.53 -20.56
CA SER A 116 -0.55 -2.30 -19.46
C SER A 116 0.86 -2.76 -19.82
N VAL A 117 0.99 -3.95 -20.45
CA VAL A 117 2.28 -4.44 -20.93
C VAL A 117 2.84 -3.51 -22.01
N GLY A 118 2.01 -3.11 -22.99
CA GLY A 118 2.40 -2.12 -24.00
C GLY A 118 2.84 -0.78 -23.38
N SER A 119 2.13 -0.31 -22.35
CA SER A 119 2.52 0.90 -21.61
C SER A 119 3.84 0.75 -20.86
N MET A 120 4.08 -0.40 -20.23
CA MET A 120 5.35 -0.70 -19.54
C MET A 120 6.52 -0.71 -20.53
N VAL A 121 6.37 -1.35 -21.68
CA VAL A 121 7.37 -1.36 -22.74
C VAL A 121 7.58 0.07 -23.28
N GLY A 122 6.50 0.80 -23.54
CA GLY A 122 6.56 2.20 -23.97
C GLY A 122 7.32 3.08 -22.97
N ILE A 123 7.00 3.01 -21.68
CA ILE A 123 7.71 3.75 -20.62
C ILE A 123 9.18 3.36 -20.59
N PHE A 124 9.50 2.07 -20.68
CA PHE A 124 10.89 1.59 -20.67
C PHE A 124 11.70 2.16 -21.85
N LEU A 125 11.14 2.16 -23.04
CA LEU A 125 11.83 2.62 -24.26
C LEU A 125 11.92 4.15 -24.34
N THR A 126 10.88 4.85 -23.89
CA THR A 126 10.76 6.31 -24.10
C THR A 126 11.19 7.16 -22.92
N SER A 127 11.40 6.59 -21.73
CA SER A 127 11.73 7.37 -20.51
C SER A 127 12.95 8.27 -20.70
N HIS A 128 14.02 7.81 -21.36
CA HIS A 128 15.19 8.65 -21.63
C HIS A 128 14.86 9.83 -22.54
N LEU A 129 14.07 9.63 -23.60
CA LEU A 129 13.64 10.69 -24.50
C LEU A 129 12.71 11.68 -23.80
N LEU A 130 11.85 11.17 -22.91
CA LEU A 130 10.94 12.00 -22.12
C LEU A 130 11.71 13.04 -21.28
N PHE A 131 12.72 12.60 -20.53
CA PHE A 131 13.54 13.48 -19.70
C PHE A 131 14.54 14.31 -20.50
N GLU A 132 14.86 13.91 -21.73
CA GLU A 132 15.78 14.64 -22.62
C GLU A 132 15.08 15.81 -23.31
N TYR A 133 13.85 15.63 -23.80
CA TYR A 133 13.22 16.54 -24.76
C TYR A 133 11.87 17.11 -24.36
N ILE A 134 11.15 16.51 -23.38
CA ILE A 134 9.75 16.89 -23.14
C ILE A 134 9.61 17.68 -21.82
N PRO A 135 9.28 19.00 -21.87
CA PRO A 135 8.88 19.73 -20.67
C PRO A 135 7.57 19.18 -20.07
N PRO A 136 7.39 19.14 -18.73
CA PRO A 136 8.31 19.59 -17.68
C PRO A 136 9.37 18.57 -17.26
N PHE A 137 9.45 17.40 -17.89
CA PHE A 137 10.35 16.31 -17.49
C PHE A 137 11.83 16.67 -17.66
N THR A 138 12.17 17.53 -18.63
CA THR A 138 13.54 18.04 -18.84
C THR A 138 14.12 18.72 -17.59
N TYR A 139 13.27 19.33 -16.74
CA TYR A 139 13.69 19.90 -15.47
C TYR A 139 14.37 18.88 -14.55
N PHE A 140 13.91 17.63 -14.57
CA PHE A 140 14.42 16.55 -13.72
C PHE A 140 15.61 15.80 -14.31
N LYS A 141 16.04 16.08 -15.54
CA LYS A 141 17.06 15.30 -16.28
C LYS A 141 18.27 14.91 -15.42
N ASN A 142 18.82 15.86 -14.66
CA ASN A 142 19.98 15.66 -13.79
C ASN A 142 19.62 15.84 -12.29
N LYS A 143 18.35 15.70 -11.94
CA LYS A 143 17.82 15.97 -10.60
C LYS A 143 16.99 14.80 -10.08
N PRO A 144 17.60 13.61 -9.92
CA PRO A 144 16.86 12.40 -9.55
C PRO A 144 16.15 12.49 -8.19
N LYS A 145 16.76 13.17 -7.20
CA LYS A 145 16.14 13.36 -5.88
C LYS A 145 14.91 14.26 -5.95
N GLU A 146 14.94 15.29 -6.78
CA GLU A 146 13.79 16.19 -6.96
C GLU A 146 12.60 15.48 -7.61
N LEU A 147 12.84 14.53 -8.51
CA LEU A 147 11.79 13.66 -9.02
C LEU A 147 11.15 12.85 -7.89
N VAL A 148 11.95 12.26 -7.00
CA VAL A 148 11.43 11.50 -5.84
C VAL A 148 10.60 12.40 -4.92
N TYR A 149 11.08 13.61 -4.62
CA TYR A 149 10.32 14.57 -3.82
C TYR A 149 9.02 15.01 -4.50
N THR A 150 9.03 15.12 -5.83
CA THR A 150 7.81 15.43 -6.61
C THR A 150 6.80 14.28 -6.50
N ILE A 151 7.24 13.03 -6.63
CA ILE A 151 6.36 11.85 -6.44
C ILE A 151 5.79 11.85 -5.01
N LEU A 152 6.62 12.14 -4.01
CA LEU A 152 6.18 12.27 -2.62
C LEU A 152 5.12 13.38 -2.47
N GLY A 153 5.37 14.54 -3.05
CA GLY A 153 4.43 15.68 -3.04
C GLY A 153 3.09 15.34 -3.71
N ILE A 154 3.10 14.59 -4.82
CA ILE A 154 1.87 14.14 -5.48
C ILE A 154 1.06 13.22 -4.54
N ASN A 155 1.72 12.27 -3.85
CA ASN A 155 1.04 11.39 -2.90
C ASN A 155 0.41 12.17 -1.73
N LEU A 156 1.13 13.17 -1.19
CA LEU A 156 0.59 14.05 -0.14
C LEU A 156 -0.60 14.88 -0.65
N ALA A 157 -0.52 15.41 -1.87
CA ALA A 157 -1.61 16.17 -2.46
C ALA A 157 -2.86 15.30 -2.68
N VAL A 158 -2.71 14.09 -3.23
CA VAL A 158 -3.82 13.14 -3.41
C VAL A 158 -4.42 12.72 -2.06
N PHE A 159 -3.59 12.50 -1.04
CA PHE A 159 -4.07 12.23 0.31
C PHE A 159 -4.90 13.39 0.87
N ALA A 160 -4.46 14.63 0.70
CA ALA A 160 -5.21 15.82 1.11
C ALA A 160 -6.56 15.92 0.36
N LEU A 161 -6.60 15.59 -0.94
CA LEU A 161 -7.84 15.56 -1.71
C LEU A 161 -8.82 14.49 -1.20
N TRP A 162 -8.34 13.35 -0.68
CA TRP A 162 -9.19 12.34 -0.05
C TRP A 162 -9.89 12.83 1.22
N GLN A 163 -9.40 13.90 1.86
CA GLN A 163 -10.07 14.49 3.03
C GLN A 163 -11.31 15.32 2.63
N SER A 164 -11.46 15.65 1.33
CA SER A 164 -12.62 16.40 0.81
C SER A 164 -13.67 15.46 0.23
N PRO A 165 -14.89 15.38 0.80
CA PRO A 165 -15.97 14.54 0.27
C PRO A 165 -16.38 14.88 -1.17
N LYS A 166 -16.20 16.13 -1.58
CA LYS A 166 -16.52 16.58 -2.96
C LYS A 166 -15.62 15.91 -4.00
N MET A 167 -14.40 15.52 -3.62
CA MET A 167 -13.44 14.88 -4.53
C MET A 167 -13.59 13.37 -4.63
N TRP A 168 -14.33 12.73 -3.72
CA TRP A 168 -14.47 11.28 -3.67
C TRP A 168 -14.92 10.62 -4.97
N PRO A 169 -15.95 11.10 -5.69
CA PRO A 169 -16.36 10.47 -6.95
C PRO A 169 -15.23 10.42 -7.98
N THR A 170 -14.46 11.51 -8.08
CA THR A 170 -13.31 11.60 -8.99
C THR A 170 -12.17 10.70 -8.55
N LEU A 171 -11.82 10.72 -7.26
CA LEU A 171 -10.74 9.90 -6.72
C LEU A 171 -11.06 8.41 -6.78
N GLN A 172 -12.30 8.01 -6.49
CA GLN A 172 -12.75 6.62 -6.63
C GLN A 172 -12.63 6.13 -8.08
N LYS A 173 -12.93 6.98 -9.05
CA LYS A 173 -12.86 6.65 -10.47
C LYS A 173 -11.43 6.52 -11.00
N TYR A 174 -10.51 7.40 -10.56
CA TYR A 174 -9.18 7.51 -11.14
C TYR A 174 -8.04 7.04 -10.24
N MET A 175 -8.22 7.09 -8.92
CA MET A 175 -7.18 6.84 -7.91
C MET A 175 -7.46 5.60 -7.04
N LEU A 176 -8.45 4.77 -7.42
CA LEU A 176 -8.80 3.56 -6.72
C LEU A 176 -8.91 2.41 -7.73
N LEU A 177 -8.07 1.38 -7.57
CA LEU A 177 -8.09 0.20 -8.41
C LEU A 177 -9.13 -0.78 -7.90
N GLN A 178 -10.24 -0.88 -8.61
CA GLN A 178 -11.31 -1.83 -8.27
C GLN A 178 -11.00 -3.20 -8.89
N LYS A 179 -10.88 -4.22 -8.03
CA LYS A 179 -10.60 -5.60 -8.43
C LYS A 179 -11.90 -6.26 -8.93
N GLY A 180 -11.83 -6.92 -10.08
CA GLY A 180 -12.98 -7.61 -10.69
C GLY A 180 -13.76 -6.78 -11.69
N GLN A 181 -13.83 -5.46 -11.57
CA GLN A 181 -14.43 -4.58 -12.57
C GLN A 181 -13.58 -3.32 -12.74
N LEU A 182 -12.95 -3.20 -13.89
CA LEU A 182 -12.19 -2.00 -14.19
C LEU A 182 -13.13 -0.86 -14.57
N ILE A 183 -13.38 0.07 -13.66
CA ILE A 183 -14.19 1.27 -13.94
C ILE A 183 -13.43 2.21 -14.86
N ASN A 184 -12.12 2.35 -14.68
CA ASN A 184 -11.30 3.24 -15.49
C ASN A 184 -9.86 2.70 -15.60
N LYS A 185 -9.35 2.62 -16.84
CA LYS A 185 -7.98 2.18 -17.12
C LYS A 185 -6.90 3.04 -16.46
N TRP A 186 -7.16 4.32 -16.20
CA TRP A 186 -6.21 5.21 -15.54
C TRP A 186 -6.00 4.89 -14.07
N SER A 187 -6.94 4.16 -13.43
CA SER A 187 -6.78 3.73 -12.04
C SER A 187 -5.62 2.75 -11.83
N ILE A 188 -5.13 2.08 -12.89
CA ILE A 188 -3.94 1.22 -12.83
C ILE A 188 -2.71 2.01 -12.39
N ILE A 189 -2.59 3.25 -12.85
CA ILE A 189 -1.49 4.15 -12.50
C ILE A 189 -1.89 5.02 -11.31
N GLY A 190 -3.09 5.60 -11.34
CA GLY A 190 -3.56 6.53 -10.34
C GLY A 190 -3.62 5.95 -8.93
N SER A 191 -3.97 4.67 -8.79
CA SER A 191 -4.00 4.01 -7.49
C SER A 191 -2.64 3.97 -6.78
N ALA A 192 -1.54 3.97 -7.53
CA ALA A 192 -0.18 3.99 -6.98
C ALA A 192 0.22 5.33 -6.34
N PHE A 193 -0.60 6.39 -6.51
CA PHE A 193 -0.40 7.71 -5.88
C PHE A 193 -1.46 8.02 -4.83
N SER A 194 -2.26 7.02 -4.44
CA SER A 194 -3.44 7.19 -3.61
C SER A 194 -3.27 6.54 -2.25
N HIS A 195 -3.63 7.27 -1.19
CA HIS A 195 -3.62 6.77 0.18
C HIS A 195 -4.84 7.34 0.92
N GLN A 196 -5.49 6.52 1.75
CA GLN A 196 -6.63 6.92 2.56
C GLN A 196 -6.31 6.93 4.06
N GLU A 197 -5.32 6.14 4.48
CA GLU A 197 -4.91 6.03 5.88
C GLU A 197 -3.57 6.74 6.10
N PHE A 198 -3.48 7.54 7.17
CA PHE A 198 -2.28 8.31 7.49
C PHE A 198 -1.03 7.42 7.68
N TRP A 199 -1.18 6.32 8.40
CA TRP A 199 -0.08 5.36 8.58
C TRP A 199 0.39 4.74 7.28
N HIS A 200 -0.55 4.37 6.41
CA HIS A 200 -0.22 3.80 5.10
C HIS A 200 0.56 4.81 4.24
N LEU A 201 0.11 6.07 4.20
CA LEU A 201 0.85 7.15 3.57
C LEU A 201 2.26 7.32 4.19
N GLY A 202 2.33 7.47 5.53
CA GLY A 202 3.56 7.73 6.24
C GLY A 202 4.65 6.68 5.98
N MET A 203 4.30 5.39 6.07
CA MET A 203 5.22 4.29 5.81
C MET A 203 5.70 4.26 4.35
N ASN A 204 4.79 4.49 3.40
CA ASN A 204 5.16 4.57 1.98
C ASN A 204 6.09 5.75 1.69
N MET A 205 5.78 6.93 2.24
CA MET A 205 6.60 8.13 2.01
C MET A 205 7.97 8.03 2.67
N LEU A 206 8.06 7.41 3.85
CA LEU A 206 9.34 7.13 4.51
C LEU A 206 10.19 6.16 3.66
N ALA A 207 9.59 5.09 3.13
CA ALA A 207 10.28 4.15 2.25
C ALA A 207 10.71 4.82 0.93
N LEU A 208 9.84 5.63 0.32
CA LEU A 208 10.15 6.37 -0.90
C LEU A 208 11.30 7.37 -0.67
N TRP A 209 11.27 8.09 0.43
CA TRP A 209 12.34 9.03 0.78
C TRP A 209 13.66 8.30 1.00
N SER A 210 13.68 7.21 1.77
CA SER A 210 14.88 6.48 2.14
C SER A 210 15.48 5.69 0.96
N PHE A 211 14.73 4.72 0.40
CA PHE A 211 15.21 3.88 -0.69
C PHE A 211 15.14 4.59 -2.05
N GLY A 212 14.07 5.34 -2.29
CA GLY A 212 13.82 6.01 -3.56
C GLY A 212 14.90 7.04 -3.89
N THR A 213 15.29 7.91 -2.96
CA THR A 213 16.32 8.93 -3.20
C THR A 213 17.70 8.31 -3.46
N SER A 214 18.04 7.24 -2.73
CA SER A 214 19.28 6.51 -2.89
C SER A 214 19.36 5.83 -4.26
N LEU A 215 18.32 5.08 -4.60
CA LEU A 215 18.28 4.35 -5.87
C LEU A 215 18.14 5.29 -7.07
N ALA A 216 17.36 6.36 -6.97
CA ALA A 216 17.24 7.38 -8.02
C ALA A 216 18.60 8.04 -8.33
N SER A 217 19.39 8.34 -7.30
CA SER A 217 20.75 8.88 -7.45
C SER A 217 21.70 7.90 -8.15
N MET A 218 21.53 6.59 -7.94
CA MET A 218 22.34 5.55 -8.58
C MET A 218 21.93 5.29 -10.04
N LEU A 219 20.63 5.23 -10.31
CA LEU A 219 20.10 4.86 -11.63
C LEU A 219 19.98 6.04 -12.60
N GLY A 220 19.91 7.25 -12.07
CA GLY A 220 19.50 8.44 -12.80
C GLY A 220 17.97 8.53 -12.96
N THR A 221 17.51 9.71 -13.31
CA THR A 221 16.09 10.09 -13.30
C THR A 221 15.22 9.20 -14.19
N ALA A 222 15.63 8.98 -15.45
CA ALA A 222 14.86 8.23 -16.44
C ALA A 222 14.69 6.75 -16.04
N ASN A 223 15.75 6.09 -15.57
CA ASN A 223 15.69 4.69 -15.17
C ASN A 223 14.87 4.53 -13.89
N PHE A 224 15.02 5.44 -12.91
CA PHE A 224 14.22 5.40 -11.69
C PHE A 224 12.73 5.62 -11.98
N PHE A 225 12.38 6.60 -12.79
CA PHE A 225 10.99 6.84 -13.22
C PHE A 225 10.40 5.60 -13.89
N SER A 226 11.14 5.03 -14.84
CA SER A 226 10.71 3.83 -15.56
C SER A 226 10.52 2.64 -14.62
N LEU A 227 11.43 2.40 -13.69
CA LEU A 227 11.31 1.38 -12.64
C LEU A 227 10.05 1.61 -11.78
N TYR A 228 9.89 2.81 -11.24
CA TYR A 228 8.79 3.16 -10.35
C TYR A 228 7.42 2.95 -11.03
N MET A 229 7.24 3.52 -12.21
CA MET A 229 5.99 3.43 -12.98
C MET A 229 5.69 2.00 -13.42
N ASN A 230 6.68 1.27 -13.92
CA ASN A 230 6.47 -0.11 -14.37
C ASN A 230 6.20 -1.07 -13.21
N SER A 231 6.82 -0.84 -12.05
CA SER A 231 6.51 -1.60 -10.83
C SER A 231 5.10 -1.32 -10.31
N ALA A 232 4.63 -0.08 -10.39
CA ALA A 232 3.25 0.28 -10.07
C ALA A 232 2.25 -0.44 -10.99
N ILE A 233 2.49 -0.41 -12.31
CA ILE A 233 1.61 -1.06 -13.30
C ILE A 233 1.63 -2.58 -13.11
N ALA A 234 2.81 -3.20 -12.94
CA ALA A 234 2.92 -4.63 -12.71
C ALA A 234 2.20 -5.06 -11.44
N GLY A 235 2.35 -4.29 -10.35
CA GLY A 235 1.60 -4.54 -9.12
C GLY A 235 0.10 -4.46 -9.31
N SER A 236 -0.39 -3.44 -10.02
CA SER A 236 -1.81 -3.31 -10.35
C SER A 236 -2.32 -4.50 -11.17
N LEU A 237 -1.54 -5.00 -12.13
CA LEU A 237 -1.91 -6.20 -12.91
C LEU A 237 -1.99 -7.44 -12.03
N PHE A 238 -0.99 -7.71 -11.18
CA PHE A 238 -1.03 -8.84 -10.25
C PHE A 238 -2.23 -8.75 -9.30
N SER A 239 -2.51 -7.56 -8.79
CA SER A 239 -3.69 -7.28 -7.98
C SER A 239 -5.00 -7.62 -8.68
N MET A 240 -5.12 -7.30 -9.97
CA MET A 240 -6.31 -7.58 -10.78
C MET A 240 -6.44 -9.07 -11.14
N TRP A 241 -5.33 -9.75 -11.42
CA TRP A 241 -5.36 -11.17 -11.77
C TRP A 241 -5.51 -12.10 -10.56
N TYR A 242 -5.02 -11.69 -9.38
CA TYR A 242 -5.05 -12.52 -8.19
C TYR A 242 -6.44 -13.04 -7.82
N PRO A 243 -7.53 -12.23 -7.77
CA PRO A 243 -8.87 -12.75 -7.47
C PRO A 243 -9.35 -13.80 -8.47
N VAL A 244 -9.02 -13.62 -9.75
CA VAL A 244 -9.40 -14.55 -10.82
C VAL A 244 -8.70 -15.90 -10.65
N LEU A 245 -7.39 -15.87 -10.38
CA LEU A 245 -6.57 -17.06 -10.17
C LEU A 245 -6.91 -17.78 -8.87
N ALA A 246 -7.12 -17.03 -7.79
CA ALA A 246 -7.46 -17.55 -6.47
C ALA A 246 -8.95 -17.91 -6.31
N ARG A 247 -9.78 -17.69 -7.35
CA ARG A 247 -11.25 -17.90 -7.34
C ARG A 247 -11.92 -17.23 -6.14
N MET A 248 -11.58 -15.97 -5.89
CA MET A 248 -12.12 -15.18 -4.77
C MET A 248 -13.27 -14.30 -5.27
N MET A 249 -14.38 -14.31 -4.53
CA MET A 249 -15.61 -13.59 -4.89
C MET A 249 -15.58 -12.11 -4.51
N THR A 250 -14.95 -11.76 -3.40
CA THR A 250 -14.92 -10.38 -2.88
C THR A 250 -13.54 -10.02 -2.39
N ILE A 251 -12.94 -9.01 -3.01
CA ILE A 251 -11.68 -8.41 -2.55
C ILE A 251 -11.84 -6.90 -2.59
N GLY A 252 -11.42 -6.23 -1.52
CA GLY A 252 -11.41 -4.78 -1.45
C GLY A 252 -10.57 -4.14 -2.57
N PRO A 253 -10.83 -2.86 -2.88
CA PRO A 253 -10.04 -2.14 -3.87
C PRO A 253 -8.59 -2.01 -3.43
N SER A 254 -7.69 -1.75 -4.40
CA SER A 254 -6.28 -1.52 -4.15
C SER A 254 -5.91 -0.06 -4.34
N LEU A 255 -5.06 0.45 -3.47
CA LEU A 255 -4.45 1.78 -3.53
C LEU A 255 -3.15 1.79 -2.73
N GLY A 256 -2.24 2.69 -3.08
CA GLY A 256 -0.97 2.89 -2.38
C GLY A 256 0.25 2.74 -3.28
N ALA A 257 1.32 3.47 -2.94
CA ALA A 257 2.60 3.43 -3.65
C ALA A 257 3.40 2.13 -3.40
N SER A 258 2.91 1.24 -2.52
CA SER A 258 3.68 0.12 -2.02
C SER A 258 4.14 -0.86 -3.11
N SER A 259 3.35 -1.11 -4.15
CA SER A 259 3.78 -1.96 -5.26
C SER A 259 5.00 -1.38 -5.99
N ALA A 260 5.01 -0.06 -6.26
CA ALA A 260 6.17 0.61 -6.82
C ALA A 260 7.38 0.55 -5.89
N LEU A 261 7.16 0.71 -4.57
CA LEU A 261 8.21 0.65 -3.55
C LEU A 261 8.80 -0.75 -3.38
N PHE A 262 7.99 -1.81 -3.47
CA PHE A 262 8.50 -3.18 -3.53
C PHE A 262 9.36 -3.42 -4.77
N GLY A 263 9.03 -2.77 -5.90
CA GLY A 263 9.89 -2.75 -7.08
C GLY A 263 11.21 -2.00 -6.86
N VAL A 264 11.16 -0.82 -6.26
CA VAL A 264 12.36 -0.06 -5.86
C VAL A 264 13.23 -0.89 -4.92
N PHE A 265 12.63 -1.55 -3.92
CA PHE A 265 13.34 -2.41 -2.98
C PHE A 265 13.95 -3.65 -3.67
N GLY A 266 13.21 -4.31 -4.57
CA GLY A 266 13.70 -5.46 -5.32
C GLY A 266 14.89 -5.11 -6.22
N CYS A 267 14.82 -3.99 -6.93
CA CYS A 267 15.92 -3.49 -7.73
C CYS A 267 17.16 -3.12 -6.89
N PHE A 268 16.95 -2.42 -5.78
CA PHE A 268 18.01 -2.09 -4.82
C PHE A 268 18.69 -3.33 -4.26
N ALA A 269 17.91 -4.29 -3.78
CA ALA A 269 18.41 -5.53 -3.20
C ALA A 269 19.18 -6.39 -4.22
N TYR A 270 18.75 -6.39 -5.48
CA TYR A 270 19.44 -7.07 -6.57
C TYR A 270 20.82 -6.44 -6.88
N LEU A 271 20.86 -5.10 -6.94
CA LEU A 271 22.08 -4.37 -7.30
C LEU A 271 23.10 -4.32 -6.13
N ILE A 272 22.62 -4.25 -4.90
CA ILE A 272 23.46 -4.12 -3.69
C ILE A 272 23.00 -5.14 -2.62
N PRO A 273 23.22 -6.44 -2.85
CA PRO A 273 22.66 -7.51 -2.00
C PRO A 273 23.12 -7.46 -0.55
N ASN A 274 24.35 -7.00 -0.30
CA ASN A 274 24.94 -6.93 1.02
C ASN A 274 24.75 -5.56 1.73
N ALA A 275 23.96 -4.65 1.12
CA ALA A 275 23.69 -3.36 1.75
C ALA A 275 23.01 -3.55 3.12
N LYS A 276 23.53 -2.86 4.13
CA LYS A 276 22.92 -2.87 5.47
C LYS A 276 21.57 -2.12 5.41
N ILE A 277 20.51 -2.80 5.81
CA ILE A 277 19.16 -2.22 5.90
C ILE A 277 18.78 -2.10 7.37
N LEU A 278 18.24 -0.94 7.71
CA LEU A 278 17.60 -0.71 9.00
C LEU A 278 16.08 -0.79 8.82
N LEU A 279 15.44 -1.67 9.57
CA LEU A 279 14.00 -1.62 9.76
C LEU A 279 13.73 -0.72 10.96
N PHE A 280 13.33 0.51 10.71
CA PHE A 280 13.36 1.62 11.67
C PHE A 280 14.80 1.87 12.16
N VAL A 281 15.14 1.40 13.36
CA VAL A 281 16.48 1.52 13.98
C VAL A 281 17.21 0.18 14.11
N PHE A 282 16.53 -0.94 13.79
CA PHE A 282 17.10 -2.28 13.95
C PHE A 282 17.74 -2.75 12.64
N PRO A 283 19.04 -3.13 12.66
CA PRO A 283 19.71 -3.69 11.50
C PRO A 283 19.15 -5.09 11.19
N ILE A 284 18.74 -5.30 9.92
CA ILE A 284 18.33 -6.63 9.46
C ILE A 284 19.60 -7.42 9.13
N PRO A 285 19.80 -8.60 9.76
CA PRO A 285 20.90 -9.47 9.43
C PRO A 285 20.76 -10.03 8.00
N GLY A 286 21.89 -10.25 7.32
CA GLY A 286 21.92 -10.84 5.98
C GLY A 286 21.79 -9.86 4.82
N GLY A 287 21.66 -8.55 5.10
CA GLY A 287 21.67 -7.50 4.07
C GLY A 287 20.36 -7.37 3.28
N ALA A 288 20.43 -6.54 2.24
CA ALA A 288 19.25 -6.14 1.45
C ALA A 288 18.57 -7.31 0.75
N TRP A 289 19.34 -8.26 0.24
CA TRP A 289 18.78 -9.41 -0.48
C TRP A 289 17.99 -10.34 0.44
N VAL A 290 18.50 -10.63 1.63
CA VAL A 290 17.81 -11.47 2.62
C VAL A 290 16.53 -10.76 3.10
N ALA A 291 16.60 -9.48 3.40
CA ALA A 291 15.43 -8.69 3.77
C ALA A 291 14.35 -8.66 2.67
N PHE A 292 14.78 -8.51 1.41
CA PHE A 292 13.88 -8.54 0.27
C PHE A 292 13.22 -9.92 0.11
N LEU A 293 14.00 -11.01 0.14
CA LEU A 293 13.45 -12.36 0.05
C LEU A 293 12.47 -12.67 1.18
N ALA A 294 12.78 -12.26 2.40
CA ALA A 294 11.86 -12.39 3.53
C ALA A 294 10.53 -11.65 3.27
N SER A 295 10.59 -10.44 2.68
CA SER A 295 9.39 -9.70 2.30
C SER A 295 8.60 -10.38 1.18
N VAL A 296 9.27 -11.00 0.20
CA VAL A 296 8.61 -11.78 -0.86
C VAL A 296 7.90 -13.01 -0.28
N VAL A 297 8.57 -13.76 0.62
CA VAL A 297 7.96 -14.91 1.31
C VAL A 297 6.74 -14.48 2.12
N TRP A 298 6.83 -13.36 2.85
CA TRP A 298 5.69 -12.81 3.59
C TRP A 298 4.51 -12.48 2.67
N ASN A 299 4.76 -11.82 1.56
CA ASN A 299 3.69 -11.48 0.60
C ASN A 299 3.12 -12.72 -0.10
N ALA A 300 3.95 -13.72 -0.42
CA ALA A 300 3.50 -15.00 -0.96
C ALA A 300 2.62 -15.76 0.04
N ALA A 301 3.02 -15.80 1.32
CA ALA A 301 2.20 -16.36 2.40
C ALA A 301 0.88 -15.60 2.55
N GLY A 302 0.89 -14.26 2.48
CA GLY A 302 -0.31 -13.44 2.52
C GLY A 302 -1.31 -13.77 1.39
N CYS A 303 -0.81 -14.02 0.18
CA CYS A 303 -1.61 -14.52 -0.93
C CYS A 303 -2.14 -15.94 -0.65
N ALA A 304 -1.26 -16.89 -0.29
CA ALA A 304 -1.63 -18.29 -0.09
C ALA A 304 -2.64 -18.46 1.05
N LEU A 305 -2.45 -17.75 2.15
CA LEU A 305 -3.29 -17.78 3.35
C LEU A 305 -4.46 -16.79 3.30
N ARG A 306 -4.59 -16.04 2.20
CA ARG A 306 -5.69 -15.08 1.97
C ARG A 306 -5.85 -14.03 3.07
N TRP A 307 -4.73 -13.47 3.55
CA TRP A 307 -4.77 -12.39 4.52
C TRP A 307 -5.43 -11.13 3.91
N GLY A 308 -6.26 -10.44 4.69
CA GLY A 308 -7.06 -9.31 4.19
C GLY A 308 -6.46 -7.92 4.43
N SER A 309 -5.26 -7.82 5.05
CA SER A 309 -4.73 -6.54 5.54
C SER A 309 -4.08 -5.68 4.44
N PHE A 310 -3.45 -6.31 3.44
CA PHE A 310 -2.67 -5.64 2.39
C PHE A 310 -2.93 -6.27 1.02
N ASP A 311 -2.52 -5.55 -0.03
CA ASP A 311 -2.53 -6.11 -1.39
C ASP A 311 -1.22 -6.86 -1.67
N TYR A 312 -1.11 -8.06 -1.10
CA TYR A 312 0.07 -8.91 -1.23
C TYR A 312 0.41 -9.26 -2.68
N ALA A 313 -0.60 -9.44 -3.52
CA ALA A 313 -0.40 -9.72 -4.94
C ALA A 313 0.23 -8.52 -5.67
N ALA A 314 -0.23 -7.30 -5.38
CA ALA A 314 0.38 -6.08 -5.92
C ALA A 314 1.86 -5.96 -5.50
N HIS A 315 2.18 -6.28 -4.24
CA HIS A 315 3.56 -6.28 -3.75
C HIS A 315 4.45 -7.29 -4.50
N LEU A 316 3.96 -8.49 -4.76
CA LEU A 316 4.68 -9.51 -5.54
C LEU A 316 4.91 -9.06 -6.99
N GLY A 317 3.90 -8.45 -7.63
CA GLY A 317 4.03 -7.91 -8.98
C GLY A 317 5.08 -6.81 -9.07
N GLY A 318 5.08 -5.87 -8.11
CA GLY A 318 6.09 -4.85 -7.97
C GLY A 318 7.49 -5.43 -7.75
N SER A 319 7.61 -6.40 -6.82
CA SER A 319 8.86 -7.10 -6.50
C SER A 319 9.48 -7.77 -7.73
N ALA A 320 8.67 -8.51 -8.50
CA ALA A 320 9.10 -9.18 -9.71
C ALA A 320 9.65 -8.18 -10.75
N MET A 321 8.94 -7.05 -10.96
CA MET A 321 9.39 -6.00 -11.86
C MET A 321 10.69 -5.36 -11.37
N GLY A 322 10.85 -5.13 -10.06
CA GLY A 322 12.05 -4.58 -9.48
C GLY A 322 13.28 -5.46 -9.70
N VAL A 323 13.16 -6.77 -9.49
CA VAL A 323 14.23 -7.74 -9.76
C VAL A 323 14.58 -7.77 -11.26
N LEU A 324 13.58 -7.76 -12.13
CA LEU A 324 13.79 -7.69 -13.58
C LEU A 324 14.59 -6.44 -13.97
N TYR A 325 14.25 -5.28 -13.43
CA TYR A 325 15.00 -4.04 -13.67
C TYR A 325 16.42 -4.12 -13.13
N GLY A 326 16.60 -4.65 -11.93
CA GLY A 326 17.93 -4.86 -11.34
C GLY A 326 18.81 -5.72 -12.24
N TRP A 327 18.25 -6.83 -12.75
CA TRP A 327 18.94 -7.71 -13.69
C TRP A 327 19.29 -7.02 -15.01
N LEU A 328 18.34 -6.30 -15.62
CA LEU A 328 18.58 -5.57 -16.87
C LEU A 328 19.68 -4.51 -16.74
N ILE A 329 19.66 -3.77 -15.62
CA ILE A 329 20.67 -2.74 -15.35
C ILE A 329 22.04 -3.39 -15.10
N HIS A 330 22.10 -4.44 -14.29
CA HIS A 330 23.34 -5.19 -14.04
C HIS A 330 23.96 -5.69 -15.33
N LYS A 331 23.17 -6.35 -16.19
CA LYS A 331 23.60 -6.83 -17.49
C LYS A 331 24.16 -5.70 -18.37
N LYS A 332 23.47 -4.56 -18.44
CA LYS A 332 23.92 -3.40 -19.22
C LYS A 332 25.25 -2.81 -18.69
N VAL A 333 25.43 -2.77 -17.38
CA VAL A 333 26.67 -2.31 -16.75
C VAL A 333 27.81 -3.28 -17.06
N GLU A 334 27.58 -4.58 -16.95
CA GLU A 334 28.59 -5.61 -17.23
C GLU A 334 29.01 -5.60 -18.69
N GLU A 335 28.10 -5.49 -19.64
CA GLU A 335 28.40 -5.34 -21.08
C GLU A 335 29.26 -4.10 -21.36
N ARG A 336 28.96 -2.98 -20.70
CA ARG A 336 29.78 -1.75 -20.83
C ARG A 336 31.19 -1.95 -20.28
N ARG A 337 31.31 -2.62 -19.14
CA ARG A 337 32.60 -2.94 -18.52
C ARG A 337 33.45 -3.83 -19.43
N GLN A 338 32.85 -4.87 -20.01
CA GLN A 338 33.53 -5.77 -20.93
C GLN A 338 34.02 -5.03 -22.18
N ARG A 339 33.18 -4.20 -22.82
CA ARG A 339 33.58 -3.36 -23.99
C ARG A 339 34.71 -2.41 -23.63
N PHE A 340 34.72 -1.82 -22.45
CA PHE A 340 35.78 -0.94 -22.00
C PHE A 340 37.11 -1.70 -21.85
N ASN A 341 37.09 -2.86 -21.18
CA ASN A 341 38.27 -3.71 -20.97
C ASN A 341 38.86 -4.19 -22.30
N THR A 342 38.00 -4.59 -23.27
CA THR A 342 38.44 -5.01 -24.63
C THR A 342 39.11 -3.86 -25.37
N ARG A 343 38.62 -2.63 -25.24
CA ARG A 343 39.27 -1.45 -25.88
C ARG A 343 40.64 -1.17 -25.27
N LEU A 344 40.82 -1.30 -23.96
CA LEU A 344 42.11 -1.10 -23.29
C LEU A 344 43.13 -2.17 -23.72
N SER A 345 42.73 -3.45 -23.77
CA SER A 345 43.62 -4.54 -24.20
C SER A 345 44.00 -4.45 -25.67
N GLY A 346 43.09 -4.01 -26.56
CA GLY A 346 43.37 -3.78 -27.98
C GLY A 346 44.30 -2.60 -28.24
N SER A 347 44.26 -1.56 -27.38
CA SER A 347 45.18 -0.40 -27.49
C SER A 347 46.62 -0.74 -27.08
N SER A 348 46.80 -1.66 -26.14
CA SER A 348 48.17 -2.08 -25.67
C SER A 348 48.89 -2.94 -26.72
N SER A 349 48.16 -3.65 -27.59
CA SER A 349 48.77 -4.51 -28.61
C SER A 349 49.20 -3.75 -29.87
N SER A 350 48.75 -2.51 -30.09
CA SER A 350 49.13 -1.70 -31.24
C SER A 350 50.40 -0.86 -31.02
N SER A 351 50.81 -0.63 -29.77
CA SER A 351 51.99 0.15 -29.46
C SER A 351 53.30 -0.66 -29.52
N SER A 352 53.24 -2.00 -29.62
CA SER A 352 54.44 -2.86 -29.70
C SER A 352 54.89 -3.19 -31.13
N LYS A 353 54.33 -2.58 -32.17
CA LYS A 353 54.73 -2.80 -33.58
C LYS A 353 55.63 -1.72 -34.18
N TRP A 354 56.21 -0.85 -33.34
CA TRP A 354 57.17 0.16 -33.75
C TRP A 354 58.54 0.01 -33.05
N PHE A 355 59.14 -1.17 -33.13
CA PHE A 355 60.58 -1.34 -32.93
C PHE A 355 61.08 -2.45 -33.87
#